data_f95a132a65f332022656f0330bf4cfec
#
_entry.id   f95a132a65f332022656f0330bf4cfec
#
_cell.length_a   1.000
_cell.length_b   1.000
_cell.length_c   1.000
_cell.angle_alpha   90.00
_cell.angle_beta   90.00
_cell.angle_gamma   90.00
#
_symmetry.space_group_name_H-M   'P 1'
#
loop_
_entity.id
_entity.type
_entity.pdbx_description
1 polymer ?
#
loop_
_entity_poly.entity_id
_entity_poly.type
_entity_poly.pdbx_seq_one_letter_code
_entity_poly.pdbx_strand_id
1 'polypeptide(L)'
;MTTQTSIASPRTEFYERAFGGFHDQALAEVRKETYGEDLGQNDWSTVDEMRQFSQWLELSPQSHLLDVCSGSGGPALFLARNSGCRVTGVDIHPDGLQTARQLAQELGLQDRSQFVDCDVRQRMPFPDGTFDALWCVDSVIHIPDRLALLREWCRLLKPGGRFLYTDPTLVTGIVSKEEIMLRGTPGYFLYAPIGLNERLIAQAGLRLDMQADVTHSITELSERWHAAREKRSEALTAVEGDDAFERMQRFLTATHRVSVEGRLSRWVFVGARP
;
A
#
# COMPACT_ATOMS: atom_id res chain seq x y z
N MET A 1 30.47 9.96 -18.58
CA MET A 1 29.05 10.35 -18.80
C MET A 1 28.23 9.10 -18.50
N THR A 2 27.74 8.97 -17.29
CA THR A 2 26.84 7.91 -16.87
C THR A 2 25.45 8.25 -17.36
N THR A 3 24.97 7.52 -18.34
CA THR A 3 23.57 7.56 -18.79
C THR A 3 22.70 7.21 -17.58
N GLN A 4 22.09 8.21 -16.96
CA GLN A 4 20.98 8.03 -16.06
C GLN A 4 19.86 7.37 -16.88
N THR A 5 19.68 6.06 -16.70
CA THR A 5 18.50 5.37 -17.21
C THR A 5 17.31 6.03 -16.54
N SER A 6 16.49 6.73 -17.31
CA SER A 6 15.21 7.27 -16.86
C SER A 6 14.41 6.12 -16.29
N ILE A 7 14.36 6.04 -14.97
CA ILE A 7 13.42 5.14 -14.27
C ILE A 7 12.02 5.62 -14.69
N ALA A 8 11.20 4.70 -15.20
CA ALA A 8 9.83 4.99 -15.62
C ALA A 8 9.10 5.83 -14.56
N SER A 9 8.17 6.67 -15.02
CA SER A 9 7.34 7.47 -14.11
C SER A 9 6.80 6.58 -12.99
N PRO A 10 6.89 6.97 -11.72
CA PRO A 10 6.29 6.22 -10.62
C PRO A 10 4.75 6.18 -10.70
N ARG A 11 4.17 7.11 -11.48
CA ARG A 11 2.73 7.11 -11.77
C ARG A 11 2.46 6.08 -12.84
N THR A 12 1.57 5.13 -12.53
CA THR A 12 1.14 4.10 -13.48
C THR A 12 -0.30 4.37 -13.90
N GLU A 13 -0.61 4.02 -15.12
CA GLU A 13 -1.96 4.13 -15.68
C GLU A 13 -3.01 3.42 -14.79
N PHE A 14 -2.63 2.34 -14.15
CA PHE A 14 -3.48 1.62 -13.22
C PHE A 14 -3.93 2.48 -12.02
N TYR A 15 -2.97 3.11 -11.33
CA TYR A 15 -3.29 3.96 -10.17
C TYR A 15 -3.97 5.26 -10.57
N GLU A 16 -3.62 5.84 -11.72
CA GLU A 16 -4.32 7.01 -12.26
C GLU A 16 -5.81 6.69 -12.51
N ARG A 17 -6.12 5.52 -13.08
CA ARG A 17 -7.50 5.09 -13.26
C ARG A 17 -8.20 4.75 -11.94
N ALA A 18 -7.52 4.04 -11.03
CA ALA A 18 -8.10 3.65 -9.75
C ALA A 18 -8.51 4.88 -8.93
N PHE A 19 -7.68 5.92 -8.91
CA PHE A 19 -7.97 7.15 -8.18
C PHE A 19 -8.89 8.09 -8.93
N GLY A 20 -8.73 8.24 -10.26
CA GLY A 20 -9.61 9.06 -11.10
C GLY A 20 -11.03 8.50 -11.21
N GLY A 21 -11.17 7.18 -11.19
CA GLY A 21 -12.46 6.48 -11.18
C GLY A 21 -13.02 6.16 -9.79
N PHE A 22 -12.49 6.74 -8.73
CA PHE A 22 -12.82 6.35 -7.34
C PHE A 22 -14.32 6.35 -7.04
N HIS A 23 -15.05 7.33 -7.56
CA HIS A 23 -16.49 7.50 -7.36
C HIS A 23 -17.36 6.77 -8.41
N ASP A 24 -16.74 6.04 -9.35
CA ASP A 24 -17.49 5.23 -10.30
C ASP A 24 -18.25 4.12 -9.55
N GLN A 25 -19.53 3.95 -9.88
CA GLN A 25 -20.40 3.02 -9.17
C GLN A 25 -19.92 1.57 -9.30
N ALA A 26 -19.52 1.14 -10.50
CA ALA A 26 -19.09 -0.24 -10.72
C ALA A 26 -17.80 -0.53 -9.94
N LEU A 27 -16.85 0.42 -9.90
CA LEU A 27 -15.62 0.30 -9.14
C LEU A 27 -15.87 0.30 -7.62
N ALA A 28 -16.78 1.14 -7.13
CA ALA A 28 -17.17 1.16 -5.71
C ALA A 28 -17.83 -0.16 -5.27
N GLU A 29 -18.71 -0.71 -6.12
CA GLU A 29 -19.34 -2.01 -5.85
C GLU A 29 -18.31 -3.17 -5.88
N VAL A 30 -17.31 -3.11 -6.76
CA VAL A 30 -16.19 -4.06 -6.77
C VAL A 30 -15.41 -3.96 -5.46
N ARG A 31 -15.01 -2.75 -5.01
CA ARG A 31 -14.31 -2.58 -3.73
C ARG A 31 -15.12 -3.13 -2.57
N LYS A 32 -16.41 -2.77 -2.49
CA LYS A 32 -17.30 -3.25 -1.43
C LYS A 32 -17.40 -4.78 -1.38
N GLU A 33 -17.52 -5.44 -2.54
CA GLU A 33 -17.61 -6.90 -2.59
C GLU A 33 -16.26 -7.56 -2.30
N THR A 34 -15.15 -6.96 -2.73
CA THR A 34 -13.80 -7.46 -2.49
C THR A 34 -13.45 -7.41 -1.01
N TYR A 35 -13.63 -6.27 -0.38
CA TYR A 35 -13.14 -5.99 0.99
C TYR A 35 -14.20 -6.16 2.08
N GLY A 36 -15.48 -6.27 1.70
CA GLY A 36 -16.62 -6.29 2.62
C GLY A 36 -17.02 -4.90 3.10
N GLU A 37 -16.07 -4.06 3.50
CA GLU A 37 -16.24 -2.64 3.82
C GLU A 37 -15.40 -1.81 2.84
N ASP A 38 -16.02 -0.90 2.08
CA ASP A 38 -15.31 0.00 1.17
C ASP A 38 -14.72 1.17 1.97
N LEU A 39 -13.43 1.09 2.24
CA LEU A 39 -12.64 2.18 2.81
C LEU A 39 -11.88 2.93 1.71
N GLY A 40 -12.06 2.59 0.45
CA GLY A 40 -11.27 3.11 -0.65
C GLY A 40 -9.88 2.49 -0.75
N GLN A 41 -9.70 1.31 -0.17
CA GLN A 41 -8.43 0.59 -0.25
C GLN A 41 -8.16 0.06 -1.67
N ASN A 42 -6.88 0.02 -2.00
CA ASN A 42 -6.37 -0.54 -3.25
C ASN A 42 -5.09 -1.35 -2.98
N ASP A 43 -5.13 -2.12 -1.93
CA ASP A 43 -4.06 -2.96 -1.40
C ASP A 43 -4.58 -4.36 -1.06
N TRP A 44 -3.78 -5.17 -0.40
CA TRP A 44 -4.14 -6.53 -0.01
C TRP A 44 -4.52 -6.67 1.47
N SER A 45 -4.92 -5.58 2.13
CA SER A 45 -5.26 -5.61 3.55
C SER A 45 -6.76 -5.73 3.77
N THR A 46 -7.14 -6.68 4.60
CA THR A 46 -8.50 -6.75 5.14
C THR A 46 -8.69 -5.71 6.24
N VAL A 47 -9.95 -5.38 6.53
CA VAL A 47 -10.28 -4.46 7.66
C VAL A 47 -9.78 -5.02 9.00
N ASP A 48 -9.80 -6.34 9.18
CA ASP A 48 -9.30 -6.98 10.39
C ASP A 48 -7.77 -6.89 10.51
N GLU A 49 -7.04 -7.03 9.40
CA GLU A 49 -5.60 -6.74 9.40
C GLU A 49 -5.31 -5.28 9.75
N MET A 50 -6.06 -4.32 9.22
CA MET A 50 -5.88 -2.90 9.57
C MET A 50 -6.11 -2.64 11.07
N ARG A 51 -7.09 -3.30 11.69
CA ARG A 51 -7.29 -3.26 13.16
C ARG A 51 -6.08 -3.84 13.90
N GLN A 52 -5.57 -4.97 13.44
CA GLN A 52 -4.39 -5.60 14.02
C GLN A 52 -3.14 -4.73 13.85
N PHE A 53 -2.96 -4.11 12.68
CA PHE A 53 -1.84 -3.20 12.40
C PHE A 53 -1.87 -1.97 13.31
N SER A 54 -3.07 -1.42 13.57
CA SER A 54 -3.25 -0.34 14.54
C SER A 54 -2.77 -0.72 15.95
N GLN A 55 -3.05 -1.95 16.38
CA GLN A 55 -2.59 -2.48 17.68
C GLN A 55 -1.07 -2.64 17.70
N TRP A 56 -0.47 -3.19 16.65
CA TRP A 56 0.99 -3.36 16.56
C TRP A 56 1.76 -2.04 16.48
N LEU A 57 1.13 -1.00 15.92
CA LEU A 57 1.66 0.36 15.93
C LEU A 57 1.40 1.11 17.24
N GLU A 58 0.63 0.52 18.17
CA GLU A 58 0.27 1.12 19.46
C GLU A 58 -0.37 2.52 19.31
N LEU A 59 -1.24 2.67 18.29
CA LEU A 59 -1.88 3.94 18.00
C LEU A 59 -2.84 4.38 19.11
N SER A 60 -2.78 5.65 19.45
CA SER A 60 -3.59 6.29 20.48
C SER A 60 -4.02 7.70 20.04
N PRO A 61 -4.93 8.37 20.75
CA PRO A 61 -5.32 9.75 20.44
C PRO A 61 -4.17 10.76 20.47
N GLN A 62 -3.05 10.44 21.12
CA GLN A 62 -1.85 11.26 21.19
C GLN A 62 -0.88 11.01 20.03
N SER A 63 -1.05 9.90 19.31
CA SER A 63 -0.17 9.50 18.23
C SER A 63 -0.33 10.39 16.99
N HIS A 64 0.77 10.62 16.28
CA HIS A 64 0.81 11.18 14.95
C HIS A 64 1.35 10.13 13.99
N LEU A 65 0.49 9.59 13.14
CA LEU A 65 0.82 8.57 12.14
C LEU A 65 1.22 9.24 10.83
N LEU A 66 2.32 8.77 10.21
CA LEU A 66 2.62 9.02 8.80
C LEU A 66 2.17 7.82 7.97
N ASP A 67 1.28 8.05 7.00
CA ASP A 67 0.87 7.07 6.01
C ASP A 67 1.65 7.32 4.70
N VAL A 68 2.53 6.39 4.36
CA VAL A 68 3.43 6.48 3.21
C VAL A 68 2.81 5.78 2.01
N CYS A 69 2.61 6.53 0.91
CA CYS A 69 1.83 6.13 -0.26
C CYS A 69 0.35 5.92 0.09
N SER A 70 -0.26 6.96 0.63
CA SER A 70 -1.61 6.92 1.23
C SER A 70 -2.76 6.75 0.23
N GLY A 71 -2.51 6.93 -1.07
CA GLY A 71 -3.52 6.84 -2.11
C GLY A 71 -4.75 7.72 -1.83
N SER A 72 -5.94 7.10 -1.81
CA SER A 72 -7.21 7.77 -1.48
C SER A 72 -7.42 8.01 0.03
N GLY A 73 -6.46 7.65 0.87
CA GLY A 73 -6.46 7.97 2.30
C GLY A 73 -7.44 7.18 3.17
N GLY A 74 -8.28 6.32 2.59
CA GLY A 74 -9.33 5.62 3.32
C GLY A 74 -8.81 4.75 4.47
N PRO A 75 -7.79 3.89 4.27
CA PRO A 75 -7.17 3.13 5.34
C PRO A 75 -6.62 4.01 6.48
N ALA A 76 -5.93 5.10 6.16
CA ALA A 76 -5.42 6.05 7.15
C ALA A 76 -6.55 6.73 7.96
N LEU A 77 -7.63 7.14 7.28
CA LEU A 77 -8.80 7.73 7.92
C LEU A 77 -9.54 6.70 8.80
N PHE A 78 -9.59 5.44 8.39
CA PHE A 78 -10.10 4.35 9.23
C PHE A 78 -9.30 4.23 10.53
N LEU A 79 -7.97 4.29 10.48
CA LEU A 79 -7.12 4.27 11.67
C LEU A 79 -7.34 5.52 12.54
N ALA A 80 -7.42 6.72 11.93
CA ALA A 80 -7.69 7.95 12.66
C ALA A 80 -9.03 7.90 13.40
N ARG A 81 -10.08 7.37 12.76
CA ARG A 81 -11.40 7.22 13.37
C ARG A 81 -11.40 6.25 14.55
N ASN A 82 -10.69 5.13 14.42
CA ASN A 82 -10.74 4.06 15.41
C ASN A 82 -9.80 4.29 16.61
N SER A 83 -8.61 4.87 16.38
CA SER A 83 -7.61 5.13 17.43
C SER A 83 -7.67 6.55 17.97
N GLY A 84 -8.31 7.47 17.26
CA GLY A 84 -8.30 8.91 17.58
C GLY A 84 -6.99 9.61 17.21
N CYS A 85 -6.02 8.95 16.58
CA CYS A 85 -4.73 9.52 16.21
C CYS A 85 -4.86 10.63 15.15
N ARG A 86 -3.82 11.44 15.03
CA ARG A 86 -3.64 12.33 13.87
C ARG A 86 -2.96 11.56 12.76
N VAL A 87 -3.30 11.88 11.51
CA VAL A 87 -2.71 11.27 10.32
C VAL A 87 -2.14 12.33 9.39
N THR A 88 -0.95 12.08 8.87
CA THR A 88 -0.41 12.73 7.68
C THR A 88 -0.23 11.67 6.61
N GLY A 89 -0.98 11.76 5.51
CA GLY A 89 -0.80 10.90 4.33
C GLY A 89 0.09 11.60 3.30
N VAL A 90 0.99 10.84 2.68
CA VAL A 90 1.82 11.32 1.56
C VAL A 90 1.65 10.42 0.35
N ASP A 91 1.46 11.02 -0.82
CA ASP A 91 1.34 10.32 -2.10
C ASP A 91 1.77 11.24 -3.25
N ILE A 92 2.03 10.67 -4.42
CA ILE A 92 2.36 11.39 -5.65
C ILE A 92 1.16 11.54 -6.60
N HIS A 93 0.03 10.89 -6.31
CA HIS A 93 -1.17 10.91 -7.15
C HIS A 93 -2.13 12.01 -6.70
N PRO A 94 -2.29 13.10 -7.48
CA PRO A 94 -3.15 14.24 -7.10
C PRO A 94 -4.61 13.85 -6.88
N ASP A 95 -5.15 12.97 -7.72
CA ASP A 95 -6.56 12.52 -7.62
C ASP A 95 -6.78 11.71 -6.34
N GLY A 96 -5.82 10.86 -5.97
CA GLY A 96 -5.86 10.14 -4.69
C GLY A 96 -5.87 11.09 -3.51
N LEU A 97 -4.97 12.07 -3.49
CA LEU A 97 -4.90 13.08 -2.43
C LEU A 97 -6.16 13.97 -2.38
N GLN A 98 -6.77 14.28 -3.53
CA GLN A 98 -8.02 15.01 -3.58
C GLN A 98 -9.15 14.19 -2.94
N THR A 99 -9.28 12.93 -3.32
CA THR A 99 -10.24 11.98 -2.74
C THR A 99 -10.02 11.83 -1.24
N ALA A 100 -8.77 11.71 -0.79
CA ALA A 100 -8.44 11.59 0.63
C ALA A 100 -8.90 12.81 1.45
N ARG A 101 -8.72 14.02 0.92
CA ARG A 101 -9.20 15.26 1.56
C ARG A 101 -10.71 15.33 1.61
N GLN A 102 -11.38 14.90 0.54
CA GLN A 102 -12.83 14.85 0.47
C GLN A 102 -13.40 13.84 1.48
N LEU A 103 -12.87 12.62 1.50
CA LEU A 103 -13.27 11.61 2.49
C LEU A 103 -13.04 12.08 3.93
N ALA A 104 -11.92 12.79 4.18
CA ALA A 104 -11.68 13.38 5.50
C ALA A 104 -12.76 14.37 5.93
N GLN A 105 -13.25 15.19 5.00
CA GLN A 105 -14.35 16.13 5.26
C GLN A 105 -15.67 15.38 5.52
N GLU A 106 -16.00 14.41 4.68
CA GLU A 106 -17.22 13.60 4.80
C GLU A 106 -17.28 12.82 6.13
N LEU A 107 -16.11 12.36 6.62
CA LEU A 107 -15.98 11.65 7.89
C LEU A 107 -15.80 12.57 9.11
N GLY A 108 -15.71 13.91 8.92
CA GLY A 108 -15.46 14.86 10.01
C GLY A 108 -14.06 14.74 10.63
N LEU A 109 -13.08 14.28 9.85
CA LEU A 109 -11.69 14.05 10.28
C LEU A 109 -10.70 15.09 9.73
N GLN A 110 -11.16 16.14 9.05
CA GLN A 110 -10.31 17.16 8.41
C GLN A 110 -9.37 17.86 9.39
N ASP A 111 -9.72 17.99 10.67
CA ASP A 111 -8.88 18.60 11.69
C ASP A 111 -7.81 17.64 12.26
N ARG A 112 -7.91 16.35 11.93
CA ARG A 112 -7.01 15.30 12.39
C ARG A 112 -6.21 14.64 11.26
N SER A 113 -6.48 15.02 10.01
CA SER A 113 -5.83 14.44 8.85
C SER A 113 -5.30 15.51 7.90
N GLN A 114 -4.13 15.25 7.35
CA GLN A 114 -3.48 16.08 6.33
C GLN A 114 -2.97 15.17 5.22
N PHE A 115 -3.15 15.59 3.95
CA PHE A 115 -2.67 14.84 2.79
C PHE A 115 -1.79 15.74 1.93
N VAL A 116 -0.53 15.31 1.71
CA VAL A 116 0.55 16.10 1.11
C VAL A 116 1.06 15.42 -0.16
N ASP A 117 1.17 16.18 -1.25
CA ASP A 117 1.85 15.73 -2.45
C ASP A 117 3.35 15.60 -2.15
N CYS A 118 3.87 14.37 -2.22
CA CYS A 118 5.24 14.08 -1.87
C CYS A 118 5.75 12.80 -2.56
N ASP A 119 6.87 12.93 -3.27
CA ASP A 119 7.61 11.77 -3.77
C ASP A 119 8.50 11.21 -2.65
N VAL A 120 8.08 10.09 -2.08
CA VAL A 120 8.75 9.41 -0.97
C VAL A 120 10.14 8.85 -1.32
N ARG A 121 10.53 8.88 -2.60
CA ARG A 121 11.89 8.57 -3.06
C ARG A 121 12.86 9.73 -2.79
N GLN A 122 12.34 10.90 -2.45
CA GLN A 122 13.08 12.09 -2.06
C GLN A 122 13.00 12.31 -0.55
N ARG A 123 13.79 13.26 -0.03
CA ARG A 123 13.65 13.70 1.35
C ARG A 123 12.27 14.31 1.57
N MET A 124 11.50 13.77 2.50
CA MET A 124 10.16 14.26 2.81
C MET A 124 10.21 15.60 3.57
N PRO A 125 9.25 16.51 3.35
CA PRO A 125 9.27 17.88 3.87
C PRO A 125 8.84 17.98 5.35
N PHE A 126 9.28 17.04 6.17
CA PHE A 126 8.98 17.01 7.61
C PHE A 126 10.25 17.07 8.44
N PRO A 127 10.22 17.72 9.62
CA PRO A 127 11.33 17.71 10.57
C PRO A 127 11.66 16.30 11.08
N ASP A 128 12.90 16.14 11.55
CA ASP A 128 13.32 14.91 12.20
C ASP A 128 12.49 14.65 13.47
N GLY A 129 12.13 13.39 13.73
CA GLY A 129 11.39 13.00 14.93
C GLY A 129 9.98 13.60 15.01
N THR A 130 9.28 13.74 13.88
CA THR A 130 7.93 14.29 13.83
C THR A 130 6.85 13.27 14.22
N PHE A 131 7.00 12.02 13.83
CA PHE A 131 5.94 11.02 13.89
C PHE A 131 6.14 10.01 15.02
N ASP A 132 5.05 9.65 15.68
CA ASP A 132 5.02 8.59 16.69
C ASP A 132 4.96 7.21 16.03
N ALA A 133 4.29 7.14 14.87
CA ALA A 133 4.17 5.92 14.09
C ALA A 133 4.25 6.20 12.58
N LEU A 134 4.63 5.18 11.84
CA LEU A 134 4.69 5.18 10.38
C LEU A 134 4.18 3.85 9.86
N TRP A 135 3.38 3.87 8.80
CA TRP A 135 3.05 2.66 8.06
C TRP A 135 3.16 2.85 6.56
N CYS A 136 3.35 1.74 5.84
CA CYS A 136 3.37 1.70 4.38
C CYS A 136 2.82 0.35 3.92
N VAL A 137 1.59 0.32 3.46
CA VAL A 137 0.92 -0.93 3.11
C VAL A 137 1.08 -1.20 1.62
N ASP A 138 1.66 -2.35 1.30
CA ASP A 138 1.83 -2.92 -0.05
C ASP A 138 2.47 -1.99 -1.11
N SER A 139 3.16 -0.91 -0.69
CA SER A 139 3.69 0.12 -1.58
C SER A 139 5.22 0.16 -1.66
N VAL A 140 5.95 -0.49 -0.73
CA VAL A 140 7.43 -0.57 -0.78
C VAL A 140 7.96 -1.20 -2.06
N ILE A 141 7.13 -1.98 -2.73
CA ILE A 141 7.43 -2.66 -4.00
C ILE A 141 7.64 -1.69 -5.17
N HIS A 142 7.22 -0.44 -5.03
CA HIS A 142 7.40 0.60 -6.04
C HIS A 142 8.66 1.44 -5.82
N ILE A 143 9.39 1.23 -4.72
CA ILE A 143 10.51 2.07 -4.30
C ILE A 143 11.83 1.36 -4.57
N PRO A 144 12.61 1.81 -5.58
CA PRO A 144 13.87 1.14 -5.96
C PRO A 144 14.93 1.16 -4.85
N ASP A 145 15.08 2.28 -4.17
CA ASP A 145 16.04 2.41 -3.05
C ASP A 145 15.30 2.28 -1.71
N ARG A 146 14.97 1.04 -1.34
CA ARG A 146 14.33 0.74 -0.05
C ARG A 146 15.19 1.15 1.13
N LEU A 147 16.53 1.08 1.01
CA LEU A 147 17.41 1.48 2.10
C LEU A 147 17.33 2.98 2.37
N ALA A 148 17.32 3.81 1.32
CA ALA A 148 17.14 5.25 1.47
C ALA A 148 15.77 5.57 2.09
N LEU A 149 14.69 4.89 1.65
CA LEU A 149 13.35 5.03 2.23
C LEU A 149 13.34 4.70 3.72
N LEU A 150 13.89 3.56 4.13
CA LEU A 150 13.94 3.14 5.53
C LEU A 150 14.80 4.06 6.41
N ARG A 151 15.89 4.61 5.86
CA ARG A 151 16.68 5.65 6.56
C ARG A 151 15.88 6.94 6.74
N GLU A 152 15.09 7.32 5.75
CA GLU A 152 14.19 8.47 5.87
C GLU A 152 13.11 8.22 6.94
N TRP A 153 12.57 7.01 7.03
CA TRP A 153 11.66 6.63 8.11
C TRP A 153 12.32 6.71 9.49
N CYS A 154 13.56 6.21 9.59
CA CYS A 154 14.35 6.33 10.83
C CYS A 154 14.53 7.80 11.24
N ARG A 155 14.75 8.71 10.29
CA ARG A 155 14.84 10.14 10.55
C ARG A 155 13.52 10.74 11.05
N LEU A 156 12.42 10.38 10.40
CA LEU A 156 11.08 10.95 10.63
C LEU A 156 10.42 10.47 11.92
N LEU A 157 10.67 9.23 12.32
CA LEU A 157 10.16 8.69 13.57
C LEU A 157 10.83 9.35 14.78
N LYS A 158 10.07 9.57 15.84
CA LYS A 158 10.61 9.91 17.18
C LYS A 158 11.44 8.73 17.73
N PRO A 159 12.39 8.97 18.67
CA PRO A 159 12.96 7.87 19.44
C PRO A 159 11.84 7.02 20.07
N GLY A 160 11.90 5.69 19.91
CA GLY A 160 10.83 4.78 20.32
C GLY A 160 9.63 4.71 19.39
N GLY A 161 9.55 5.58 18.38
CA GLY A 161 8.47 5.58 17.38
C GLY A 161 8.46 4.30 16.56
N ARG A 162 7.27 3.82 16.22
CA ARG A 162 7.04 2.51 15.60
C ARG A 162 6.84 2.61 14.09
N PHE A 163 7.23 1.58 13.38
CA PHE A 163 6.90 1.43 11.96
C PHE A 163 6.25 0.08 11.69
N LEU A 164 5.44 0.06 10.63
CA LEU A 164 4.88 -1.14 10.05
C LEU A 164 4.88 -0.99 8.53
N TYR A 165 5.32 -2.01 7.82
CA TYR A 165 5.05 -2.09 6.39
C TYR A 165 4.80 -3.52 5.93
N THR A 166 4.09 -3.66 4.81
CA THR A 166 3.88 -4.94 4.14
C THR A 166 4.62 -4.98 2.81
N ASP A 167 5.10 -6.17 2.46
CA ASP A 167 5.73 -6.46 1.17
C ASP A 167 5.01 -7.66 0.53
N PRO A 168 4.21 -7.45 -0.53
CA PRO A 168 3.43 -8.50 -1.17
C PRO A 168 4.18 -9.23 -2.29
N THR A 169 5.51 -9.04 -2.38
CA THR A 169 6.34 -9.57 -3.48
C THR A 169 7.57 -10.33 -3.02
N LEU A 170 7.51 -10.95 -1.83
CA LEU A 170 8.59 -11.81 -1.37
C LEU A 170 8.63 -13.12 -2.16
N VAL A 171 9.78 -13.42 -2.75
CA VAL A 171 10.00 -14.65 -3.50
C VAL A 171 10.27 -15.79 -2.52
N THR A 172 9.30 -16.68 -2.39
CA THR A 172 9.30 -17.81 -1.45
C THR A 172 9.36 -19.17 -2.15
N GLY A 173 9.24 -19.18 -3.48
CA GLY A 173 9.35 -20.37 -4.31
C GLY A 173 9.76 -20.05 -5.74
N ILE A 174 9.68 -21.03 -6.62
CA ILE A 174 10.04 -20.87 -8.03
C ILE A 174 8.93 -20.12 -8.77
N VAL A 175 9.27 -18.96 -9.34
CA VAL A 175 8.36 -18.12 -10.12
C VAL A 175 8.92 -17.96 -11.53
N SER A 176 8.11 -18.22 -12.55
CA SER A 176 8.49 -18.06 -13.94
C SER A 176 8.55 -16.58 -14.35
N LYS A 177 9.29 -16.28 -15.43
CA LYS A 177 9.31 -14.92 -16.01
C LYS A 177 7.91 -14.45 -16.40
N GLU A 178 7.09 -15.33 -16.94
CA GLU A 178 5.71 -15.03 -17.36
C GLU A 178 4.85 -14.62 -16.16
N GLU A 179 4.94 -15.36 -15.05
CA GLU A 179 4.22 -15.04 -13.81
C GLU A 179 4.65 -13.71 -13.20
N ILE A 180 5.95 -13.42 -13.22
CA ILE A 180 6.47 -12.11 -12.78
C ILE A 180 5.90 -10.99 -13.67
N MET A 181 5.87 -11.19 -14.99
CA MET A 181 5.31 -10.19 -15.91
C MET A 181 3.81 -9.99 -15.68
N LEU A 182 3.03 -11.06 -15.54
CA LEU A 182 1.61 -10.98 -15.24
C LEU A 182 1.36 -10.30 -13.89
N ARG A 183 2.12 -10.68 -12.86
CA ARG A 183 2.01 -10.10 -11.51
C ARG A 183 2.41 -8.62 -11.46
N GLY A 184 3.28 -8.18 -12.37
CA GLY A 184 3.71 -6.78 -12.51
C GLY A 184 2.85 -5.96 -13.47
N THR A 185 1.75 -6.48 -14.00
CA THR A 185 0.91 -5.80 -15.00
C THR A 185 0.40 -4.42 -14.56
N PRO A 186 -0.04 -4.21 -13.30
CA PRO A 186 -0.53 -2.90 -12.85
C PRO A 186 0.56 -1.83 -12.75
N GLY A 187 1.83 -2.22 -12.69
CA GLY A 187 2.90 -1.25 -12.52
C GLY A 187 4.29 -1.85 -12.35
N TYR A 188 5.23 -0.99 -11.98
CA TYR A 188 6.61 -1.39 -11.72
C TYR A 188 6.69 -2.02 -10.32
N PHE A 189 6.83 -3.34 -10.25
CA PHE A 189 6.96 -4.09 -9.01
C PHE A 189 8.37 -4.63 -8.84
N LEU A 190 8.93 -4.43 -7.64
CA LEU A 190 10.22 -4.96 -7.23
C LEU A 190 10.01 -6.19 -6.36
N TYR A 191 10.60 -7.29 -6.78
CA TYR A 191 10.54 -8.56 -6.07
C TYR A 191 11.74 -8.69 -5.13
N ALA A 192 11.50 -9.09 -3.91
CA ALA A 192 12.52 -9.21 -2.88
C ALA A 192 12.74 -10.67 -2.45
N PRO A 193 13.98 -11.13 -2.30
CA PRO A 193 14.23 -12.41 -1.65
C PRO A 193 13.99 -12.31 -0.15
N ILE A 194 13.63 -13.43 0.48
CA ILE A 194 13.55 -13.55 1.94
C ILE A 194 14.86 -13.08 2.59
N GLY A 195 14.76 -12.38 3.70
CA GLY A 195 15.90 -11.85 4.46
C GLY A 195 16.45 -10.52 3.93
N LEU A 196 15.94 -9.99 2.81
CA LEU A 196 16.37 -8.68 2.31
C LEU A 196 15.82 -7.55 3.21
N ASN A 197 14.53 -7.58 3.50
CA ASN A 197 13.88 -6.53 4.29
C ASN A 197 14.49 -6.42 5.69
N GLU A 198 14.75 -7.53 6.36
CA GLU A 198 15.38 -7.59 7.68
C GLU A 198 16.77 -6.94 7.67
N ARG A 199 17.59 -7.24 6.65
CA ARG A 199 18.91 -6.62 6.49
C ARG A 199 18.81 -5.11 6.26
N LEU A 200 17.86 -4.67 5.42
CA LEU A 200 17.68 -3.25 5.11
C LEU A 200 17.17 -2.46 6.33
N ILE A 201 16.25 -3.04 7.11
CA ILE A 201 15.77 -2.47 8.37
C ILE A 201 16.96 -2.21 9.32
N ALA A 202 17.79 -3.23 9.54
CA ALA A 202 18.97 -3.11 10.41
C ALA A 202 19.98 -2.08 9.87
N GLN A 203 20.25 -2.06 8.55
CA GLN A 203 21.16 -1.11 7.91
C GLN A 203 20.64 0.34 7.94
N ALA A 204 19.32 0.52 8.06
CA ALA A 204 18.69 1.84 8.22
C ALA A 204 18.78 2.37 9.67
N GLY A 205 19.25 1.59 10.62
CA GLY A 205 19.29 1.94 12.03
C GLY A 205 17.95 1.73 12.75
N LEU A 206 17.06 0.96 12.15
CA LEU A 206 15.77 0.56 12.74
C LEU A 206 15.91 -0.81 13.42
N ARG A 207 15.09 -1.04 14.45
CA ARG A 207 14.98 -2.33 15.13
C ARG A 207 13.74 -3.06 14.60
N LEU A 208 13.91 -4.29 14.12
CA LEU A 208 12.80 -5.18 13.80
C LEU A 208 12.36 -5.89 15.08
N ASP A 209 11.09 -5.75 15.44
CA ASP A 209 10.50 -6.38 16.62
C ASP A 209 9.71 -7.64 16.26
N MET A 210 9.05 -7.63 15.10
CA MET A 210 8.20 -8.73 14.64
C MET A 210 8.15 -8.75 13.11
N GLN A 211 8.01 -9.97 12.56
CA GLN A 211 7.59 -10.20 11.18
C GLN A 211 6.62 -11.37 11.14
N ALA A 212 5.69 -11.35 10.19
CA ALA A 212 4.72 -12.41 10.02
C ALA A 212 4.35 -12.60 8.54
N ASP A 213 4.08 -13.83 8.17
CA ASP A 213 3.47 -14.16 6.88
C ASP A 213 1.96 -13.86 6.94
N VAL A 214 1.50 -12.96 6.09
CA VAL A 214 0.10 -12.55 5.94
C VAL A 214 -0.39 -12.82 4.52
N THR A 215 0.16 -13.84 3.87
CA THR A 215 -0.17 -14.21 2.48
C THR A 215 -1.64 -14.62 2.32
N HIS A 216 -2.30 -15.08 3.38
CA HIS A 216 -3.71 -15.45 3.33
C HIS A 216 -4.61 -14.32 2.84
N SER A 217 -4.33 -13.08 3.20
CA SER A 217 -5.15 -11.92 2.78
C SER A 217 -5.03 -11.65 1.28
N ILE A 218 -3.82 -11.69 0.70
CA ILE A 218 -3.67 -11.52 -0.75
C ILE A 218 -4.32 -12.68 -1.52
N THR A 219 -4.28 -13.89 -0.98
CA THR A 219 -4.94 -15.06 -1.56
C THR A 219 -6.46 -14.86 -1.60
N GLU A 220 -7.05 -14.50 -0.47
CA GLU A 220 -8.49 -14.28 -0.33
C GLU A 220 -8.97 -13.09 -1.17
N LEU A 221 -8.27 -11.95 -1.05
CA LEU A 221 -8.68 -10.74 -1.74
C LEU A 221 -8.50 -10.82 -3.26
N SER A 222 -7.47 -11.51 -3.75
CA SER A 222 -7.29 -11.68 -5.20
C SER A 222 -8.41 -12.52 -5.84
N GLU A 223 -8.89 -13.55 -5.15
CA GLU A 223 -10.02 -14.36 -5.58
C GLU A 223 -11.32 -13.53 -5.57
N ARG A 224 -11.62 -12.87 -4.45
CA ARG A 224 -12.81 -12.01 -4.32
C ARG A 224 -12.83 -10.89 -5.35
N TRP A 225 -11.68 -10.23 -5.54
CA TRP A 225 -11.57 -9.13 -6.48
C TRP A 225 -11.80 -9.60 -7.92
N HIS A 226 -11.20 -10.73 -8.29
CA HIS A 226 -11.46 -11.36 -9.60
C HIS A 226 -12.95 -11.64 -9.79
N ALA A 227 -13.59 -12.31 -8.83
CA ALA A 227 -15.00 -12.66 -8.91
C ALA A 227 -15.93 -11.43 -8.93
N ALA A 228 -15.65 -10.41 -8.12
CA ALA A 228 -16.44 -9.18 -8.09
C ALA A 228 -16.37 -8.41 -9.42
N ARG A 229 -15.20 -8.40 -10.08
CA ARG A 229 -15.02 -7.81 -11.41
C ARG A 229 -15.72 -8.60 -12.50
N GLU A 230 -15.61 -9.94 -12.47
CA GLU A 230 -16.26 -10.79 -13.45
C GLU A 230 -17.79 -10.59 -13.49
N LYS A 231 -18.41 -10.48 -12.32
CA LYS A 231 -19.86 -10.17 -12.21
C LYS A 231 -20.26 -8.84 -12.85
N ARG A 232 -19.32 -7.92 -13.05
CA ARG A 232 -19.52 -6.56 -13.56
C ARG A 232 -18.74 -6.30 -14.84
N SER A 233 -18.41 -7.36 -15.58
CA SER A 233 -17.52 -7.27 -16.75
C SER A 233 -18.02 -6.24 -17.77
N GLU A 234 -19.31 -6.23 -18.11
CA GLU A 234 -19.90 -5.29 -19.06
C GLU A 234 -19.75 -3.82 -18.59
N ALA A 235 -20.06 -3.54 -17.32
CA ALA A 235 -19.94 -2.18 -16.77
C ALA A 235 -18.48 -1.73 -16.69
N LEU A 236 -17.58 -2.63 -16.28
CA LEU A 236 -16.16 -2.32 -16.16
C LEU A 236 -15.48 -2.15 -17.52
N THR A 237 -15.81 -2.98 -18.52
CA THR A 237 -15.27 -2.78 -19.88
C THR A 237 -15.75 -1.48 -20.51
N ALA A 238 -16.95 -1.02 -20.17
CA ALA A 238 -17.44 0.30 -20.59
C ALA A 238 -16.64 1.46 -19.99
N VAL A 239 -16.13 1.31 -18.76
CA VAL A 239 -15.38 2.35 -18.04
C VAL A 239 -13.89 2.31 -18.36
N GLU A 240 -13.27 1.14 -18.36
CA GLU A 240 -11.82 0.97 -18.46
C GLU A 240 -11.34 0.40 -19.80
N GLY A 241 -12.24 -0.13 -20.64
CA GLY A 241 -11.95 -0.79 -21.90
C GLY A 241 -11.60 -2.28 -21.75
N ASP A 242 -11.84 -3.06 -22.81
CA ASP A 242 -11.65 -4.52 -22.82
C ASP A 242 -10.21 -4.94 -22.42
N ASP A 243 -9.22 -4.28 -23.02
CA ASP A 243 -7.82 -4.62 -22.77
C ASP A 243 -7.40 -4.41 -21.31
N ALA A 244 -7.89 -3.36 -20.66
CA ALA A 244 -7.57 -3.09 -19.25
C ALA A 244 -8.30 -4.07 -18.33
N PHE A 245 -9.56 -4.36 -18.62
CA PHE A 245 -10.33 -5.37 -17.91
C PHE A 245 -9.63 -6.74 -17.96
N GLU A 246 -9.30 -7.24 -19.15
CA GLU A 246 -8.62 -8.52 -19.31
C GLU A 246 -7.24 -8.58 -18.65
N ARG A 247 -6.45 -7.50 -18.77
CA ARG A 247 -5.15 -7.42 -18.10
C ARG A 247 -5.30 -7.55 -16.59
N MET A 248 -6.29 -6.87 -16.01
CA MET A 248 -6.54 -6.94 -14.57
C MET A 248 -7.01 -8.33 -14.13
N GLN A 249 -7.90 -8.97 -14.89
CA GLN A 249 -8.34 -10.34 -14.60
C GLN A 249 -7.17 -11.34 -14.62
N ARG A 250 -6.29 -11.24 -15.62
CA ARG A 250 -5.08 -12.07 -15.70
C ARG A 250 -4.10 -11.80 -14.53
N PHE A 251 -3.94 -10.54 -14.15
CA PHE A 251 -3.15 -10.16 -12.98
C PHE A 251 -3.69 -10.80 -11.69
N LEU A 252 -5.01 -10.72 -11.46
CA LEU A 252 -5.66 -11.27 -10.26
C LEU A 252 -5.55 -12.80 -10.24
N THR A 253 -5.77 -13.47 -11.37
CA THR A 253 -5.61 -14.92 -11.51
C THR A 253 -4.16 -15.35 -11.21
N ALA A 254 -3.17 -14.65 -11.76
CA ALA A 254 -1.76 -14.96 -11.52
C ALA A 254 -1.39 -14.71 -10.06
N THR A 255 -1.87 -13.61 -9.47
CA THR A 255 -1.65 -13.26 -8.06
C THR A 255 -2.18 -14.35 -7.15
N HIS A 256 -3.45 -14.74 -7.33
CA HIS A 256 -4.07 -15.81 -6.55
C HIS A 256 -3.25 -17.11 -6.63
N ARG A 257 -2.95 -17.57 -7.83
CA ARG A 257 -2.23 -18.82 -8.05
C ARG A 257 -0.86 -18.86 -7.35
N VAL A 258 -0.01 -17.84 -7.58
CA VAL A 258 1.34 -17.85 -7.01
C VAL A 258 1.34 -17.69 -5.49
N SER A 259 0.29 -17.05 -4.93
CA SER A 259 0.12 -16.89 -3.49
C SER A 259 -0.39 -18.16 -2.82
N VAL A 260 -1.42 -18.83 -3.38
CA VAL A 260 -1.92 -20.13 -2.89
C VAL A 260 -0.83 -21.20 -2.89
N GLU A 261 0.02 -21.20 -3.93
CA GLU A 261 1.11 -22.15 -4.05
C GLU A 261 2.36 -21.76 -3.19
N GLY A 262 2.30 -20.65 -2.43
CA GLY A 262 3.37 -20.19 -1.56
C GLY A 262 4.67 -19.82 -2.30
N ARG A 263 4.56 -19.38 -3.56
CA ARG A 263 5.71 -19.04 -4.40
C ARG A 263 6.05 -17.54 -4.38
N LEU A 264 5.03 -16.71 -4.19
CA LEU A 264 5.15 -15.31 -3.78
C LEU A 264 4.32 -15.12 -2.51
N SER A 265 4.91 -14.48 -1.52
CA SER A 265 4.28 -14.26 -0.22
C SER A 265 4.18 -12.78 0.11
N ARG A 266 3.19 -12.44 0.93
CA ARG A 266 2.99 -11.14 1.53
C ARG A 266 3.37 -11.21 3.00
N TRP A 267 4.34 -10.38 3.40
CA TRP A 267 4.80 -10.35 4.79
C TRP A 267 4.63 -8.95 5.38
N VAL A 268 4.38 -8.93 6.67
CA VAL A 268 4.40 -7.70 7.47
C VAL A 268 5.67 -7.63 8.31
N PHE A 269 6.23 -6.43 8.40
CA PHE A 269 7.41 -6.10 9.20
C PHE A 269 7.04 -4.99 10.17
N VAL A 270 7.26 -5.22 11.46
CA VAL A 270 6.94 -4.27 12.54
C VAL A 270 8.18 -4.04 13.37
N GLY A 271 8.46 -2.79 13.70
CA GLY A 271 9.62 -2.44 14.49
C GLY A 271 9.56 -1.02 15.00
N ALA A 272 10.71 -0.53 15.47
CA ALA A 272 10.81 0.78 16.06
C ALA A 272 12.14 1.47 15.73
N ARG A 273 12.15 2.80 15.86
CA ARG A 273 13.38 3.56 15.98
C ARG A 273 13.91 3.40 17.41
N PRO A 274 15.18 2.93 17.60
CA PRO A 274 15.79 2.85 18.94
C PRO A 274 15.87 4.19 19.67
#